data_be97dbc78f75963d3e328814ce8d415c
#
_entry.id   be97dbc78f75963d3e328814ce8d415c
#
_cell.length_a   1.000
_cell.length_b   1.000
_cell.length_c   1.000
_cell.angle_alpha   90.00
_cell.angle_beta   90.00
_cell.angle_gamma   90.00
#
_symmetry.space_group_name_H-M   'P 1'
#
loop_
_entity.id
_entity.type
_entity.pdbx_description
1 polymer ?
#
loop_
_entity_poly.entity_id
_entity_poly.type
_entity_poly.pdbx_seq_one_letter_code
_entity_poly.pdbx_strand_id
1 'polypeptide(L)'
;MLKTLENYLGKETMTRLLKAYLARWKFKHPKTGEFLQVVQDVAPETPENYFEQALYGTEVLDYSVENISCDKVIQSTGIDSGITRYRCTIDVRRRGTFVFPVEIAGIFADGDTVIVPWDGKASYKVVTLTHDSEIKAATVDPHQKIWLDVNWTNNSKTIRVELLASRRHWLQALRLVQQMYISVFSF
;
A
#
# COMPACT_ATOMS: atom_id res chain seq x y z
N MET A 1 -12.30 8.80 6.65
CA MET A 1 -11.92 10.12 6.15
C MET A 1 -10.85 10.79 7.02
N LEU A 2 -11.15 11.34 8.22
CA LEU A 2 -10.16 12.12 9.00
C LEU A 2 -8.91 11.34 9.36
N LYS A 3 -8.99 10.01 9.57
CA LYS A 3 -7.81 9.18 9.83
C LYS A 3 -6.88 9.06 8.63
N THR A 4 -7.40 8.96 7.42
CA THR A 4 -6.60 9.00 6.19
C THR A 4 -5.90 10.36 6.04
N LEU A 5 -6.63 11.46 6.33
CA LEU A 5 -6.06 12.79 6.30
C LEU A 5 -4.94 12.97 7.34
N GLU A 6 -5.16 12.51 8.58
CA GLU A 6 -4.13 12.53 9.63
C GLU A 6 -2.87 11.76 9.20
N ASN A 7 -3.04 10.56 8.63
CA ASN A 7 -1.90 9.75 8.18
C ASN A 7 -1.16 10.38 7.00
N TYR A 8 -1.85 11.17 6.17
CA TYR A 8 -1.27 11.88 5.05
C TYR A 8 -0.52 13.15 5.50
N LEU A 9 -1.17 14.00 6.28
CA LEU A 9 -0.64 15.27 6.76
C LEU A 9 0.40 15.12 7.90
N GLY A 10 0.35 13.99 8.59
CA GLY A 10 1.07 13.75 9.82
C GLY A 10 0.33 14.27 11.07
N LYS A 11 0.61 13.61 12.19
CA LYS A 11 -0.05 13.87 13.48
C LYS A 11 0.12 15.32 13.97
N GLU A 12 1.26 15.92 13.71
CA GLU A 12 1.56 17.29 14.15
C GLU A 12 0.67 18.31 13.42
N THR A 13 0.62 18.25 12.08
CA THR A 13 -0.24 19.12 11.27
C THR A 13 -1.70 18.93 11.60
N MET A 14 -2.15 17.67 11.74
CA MET A 14 -3.54 17.39 12.14
C MET A 14 -3.88 17.94 13.52
N THR A 15 -2.96 17.85 14.49
CA THR A 15 -3.15 18.44 15.82
C THR A 15 -3.25 19.96 15.75
N ARG A 16 -2.40 20.61 14.95
CA ARG A 16 -2.44 22.06 14.73
C ARG A 16 -3.76 22.49 14.09
N LEU A 17 -4.23 21.75 13.08
CA LEU A 17 -5.52 21.96 12.42
C LEU A 17 -6.69 21.89 13.41
N LEU A 18 -6.77 20.82 14.20
CA LEU A 18 -7.85 20.64 15.17
C LEU A 18 -7.83 21.70 16.28
N LYS A 19 -6.64 22.10 16.74
CA LYS A 19 -6.50 23.21 17.69
C LYS A 19 -7.00 24.53 17.08
N ALA A 20 -6.64 24.83 15.85
CA ALA A 20 -7.09 26.04 15.16
C ALA A 20 -8.61 26.04 14.98
N TYR A 21 -9.18 24.88 14.57
CA TYR A 21 -10.62 24.72 14.45
C TYR A 21 -11.33 24.95 15.79
N LEU A 22 -10.86 24.33 16.87
CA LEU A 22 -11.42 24.52 18.19
C LEU A 22 -11.30 25.95 18.68
N ALA A 23 -10.16 26.62 18.47
CA ALA A 23 -9.97 28.01 18.87
C ALA A 23 -10.95 28.99 18.18
N ARG A 24 -11.24 28.77 16.89
CA ARG A 24 -12.14 29.62 16.09
C ARG A 24 -13.61 29.37 16.40
N TRP A 25 -13.98 28.11 16.67
CA TRP A 25 -15.36 27.64 16.62
C TRP A 25 -15.90 27.07 17.94
N LYS A 26 -15.11 26.98 19.01
CA LYS A 26 -15.62 26.53 20.33
C LYS A 26 -16.82 27.40 20.73
N PHE A 27 -17.85 26.76 21.26
CA PHE A 27 -19.13 27.36 21.68
C PHE A 27 -19.94 28.03 20.56
N LYS A 28 -19.62 27.75 19.30
CA LYS A 28 -20.38 28.16 18.12
C LYS A 28 -20.95 26.94 17.40
N HIS A 29 -21.72 27.15 16.35
CA HIS A 29 -22.32 26.08 15.53
C HIS A 29 -21.75 26.12 14.09
N PRO A 30 -20.50 25.67 13.89
CA PRO A 30 -19.89 25.69 12.57
C PRO A 30 -20.57 24.66 11.66
N LYS A 31 -20.63 24.99 10.36
CA LYS A 31 -21.01 24.08 9.29
C LYS A 31 -19.74 23.48 8.66
N THR A 32 -19.91 22.59 7.70
CA THR A 32 -18.79 21.94 6.99
C THR A 32 -17.85 22.95 6.33
N GLY A 33 -18.39 24.03 5.73
CA GLY A 33 -17.61 25.06 5.05
C GLY A 33 -16.56 25.72 5.96
N GLU A 34 -16.92 26.01 7.22
CA GLU A 34 -16.01 26.61 8.18
C GLU A 34 -14.87 25.65 8.58
N PHE A 35 -15.15 24.35 8.62
CA PHE A 35 -14.09 23.35 8.82
C PHE A 35 -13.14 23.31 7.62
N LEU A 36 -13.67 23.27 6.40
CA LEU A 36 -12.89 23.25 5.17
C LEU A 36 -12.01 24.51 5.04
N GLN A 37 -12.52 25.67 5.45
CA GLN A 37 -11.74 26.91 5.47
C GLN A 37 -10.54 26.78 6.43
N VAL A 38 -10.73 26.21 7.63
CA VAL A 38 -9.62 25.98 8.56
C VAL A 38 -8.60 24.99 8.00
N VAL A 39 -9.05 23.95 7.30
CA VAL A 39 -8.13 23.01 6.61
C VAL A 39 -7.30 23.77 5.59
N GLN A 40 -7.91 24.58 4.74
CA GLN A 40 -7.21 25.33 3.71
C GLN A 40 -6.18 26.31 4.30
N ASP A 41 -6.50 26.96 5.44
CA ASP A 41 -5.61 27.91 6.12
C ASP A 41 -4.41 27.24 6.80
N VAL A 42 -4.60 26.02 7.34
CA VAL A 42 -3.62 25.37 8.23
C VAL A 42 -2.87 24.24 7.56
N ALA A 43 -3.49 23.57 6.60
CA ALA A 43 -2.97 22.40 5.86
C ALA A 43 -3.26 22.51 4.35
N PRO A 44 -2.69 23.53 3.67
CA PRO A 44 -2.91 23.75 2.24
C PRO A 44 -2.37 22.60 1.37
N GLU A 45 -1.51 21.74 1.92
CA GLU A 45 -1.00 20.51 1.31
C GLU A 45 -2.04 19.38 1.21
N THR A 46 -3.24 19.58 1.76
CA THR A 46 -4.35 18.61 1.61
C THR A 46 -4.62 18.36 0.12
N PRO A 47 -4.75 17.09 -0.33
CA PRO A 47 -4.97 16.80 -1.73
C PRO A 47 -6.21 17.51 -2.28
N GLU A 48 -6.07 18.01 -3.49
CA GLU A 48 -7.15 18.69 -4.21
C GLU A 48 -8.39 17.78 -4.29
N ASN A 49 -9.57 18.37 -4.10
CA ASN A 49 -10.86 17.67 -4.13
C ASN A 49 -11.02 16.53 -3.11
N TYR A 50 -10.11 16.40 -2.11
CA TYR A 50 -10.21 15.35 -1.10
C TYR A 50 -11.57 15.35 -0.39
N PHE A 51 -11.99 16.50 0.09
CA PHE A 51 -13.24 16.62 0.81
C PHE A 51 -14.47 16.58 -0.11
N GLU A 52 -14.36 17.06 -1.34
CA GLU A 52 -15.44 16.93 -2.33
C GLU A 52 -15.74 15.44 -2.57
N GLN A 53 -14.71 14.66 -2.83
CA GLN A 53 -14.83 13.21 -3.04
C GLN A 53 -15.29 12.48 -1.76
N ALA A 54 -14.76 12.86 -0.58
CA ALA A 54 -14.98 12.11 0.65
C ALA A 54 -16.29 12.45 1.39
N LEU A 55 -16.86 13.64 1.17
CA LEU A 55 -18.07 14.13 1.87
C LEU A 55 -19.30 14.18 0.97
N TYR A 56 -19.12 14.54 -0.29
CA TYR A 56 -20.22 14.83 -1.19
C TYR A 56 -20.30 13.87 -2.38
N GLY A 57 -19.17 13.21 -2.67
CA GLY A 57 -19.06 12.25 -3.76
C GLY A 57 -19.51 10.84 -3.39
N THR A 58 -19.59 10.00 -4.40
CA THR A 58 -19.84 8.55 -4.30
C THR A 58 -18.62 7.75 -4.75
N GLU A 59 -17.47 8.42 -4.87
CA GLU A 59 -16.23 7.85 -5.33
C GLU A 59 -15.70 6.83 -4.34
N VAL A 60 -15.23 5.72 -4.87
CA VAL A 60 -14.64 4.62 -4.11
C VAL A 60 -13.13 4.67 -4.30
N LEU A 61 -12.40 4.54 -3.21
CA LEU A 61 -10.97 4.38 -3.22
C LEU A 61 -10.63 2.89 -3.16
N ASP A 62 -9.95 2.38 -4.19
CA ASP A 62 -9.52 0.99 -4.31
C ASP A 62 -8.27 0.97 -5.18
N TYR A 63 -7.11 0.72 -4.57
CA TYR A 63 -5.85 0.51 -5.25
C TYR A 63 -5.52 -0.98 -5.31
N SER A 64 -4.82 -1.42 -6.36
CA SER A 64 -4.43 -2.82 -6.49
C SER A 64 -3.07 -2.98 -7.15
N VAL A 65 -2.32 -4.00 -6.74
CA VAL A 65 -1.18 -4.51 -7.50
C VAL A 65 -1.68 -5.58 -8.48
N GLU A 66 -1.67 -5.25 -9.78
CA GLU A 66 -2.20 -6.15 -10.83
C GLU A 66 -1.19 -7.22 -11.20
N ASN A 67 0.08 -6.81 -11.39
CA ASN A 67 1.13 -7.73 -11.81
C ASN A 67 2.49 -7.30 -11.29
N ILE A 68 3.40 -8.28 -11.18
CA ILE A 68 4.83 -8.07 -10.91
C ILE A 68 5.58 -9.00 -11.84
N SER A 69 6.56 -8.47 -12.56
CA SER A 69 7.48 -9.25 -13.38
C SER A 69 8.91 -8.77 -13.19
N CYS A 70 9.88 -9.69 -13.31
CA CYS A 70 11.29 -9.39 -13.25
C CYS A 70 12.03 -10.11 -14.36
N ASP A 71 12.84 -9.35 -15.09
CA ASP A 71 13.75 -9.87 -16.10
C ASP A 71 15.19 -9.71 -15.62
N LYS A 72 15.97 -10.76 -15.78
CA LYS A 72 17.40 -10.75 -15.48
C LYS A 72 18.13 -10.03 -16.62
N VAL A 73 18.81 -8.93 -16.32
CA VAL A 73 19.61 -8.16 -17.25
C VAL A 73 21.09 -8.39 -16.94
N ILE A 74 21.83 -9.03 -17.85
CA ILE A 74 23.27 -9.19 -17.72
C ILE A 74 23.93 -7.98 -18.38
N GLN A 75 24.54 -7.09 -17.60
CA GLN A 75 25.37 -6.03 -18.14
C GLN A 75 26.80 -6.58 -18.30
N SER A 76 27.18 -6.87 -19.55
CA SER A 76 28.58 -7.13 -19.89
C SER A 76 29.33 -5.80 -20.01
N THR A 77 29.98 -5.37 -18.93
CA THR A 77 31.06 -4.37 -19.02
C THR A 77 32.33 -5.17 -19.32
N GLY A 78 32.96 -4.87 -20.47
CA GLY A 78 34.12 -5.63 -20.98
C GLY A 78 35.17 -5.93 -19.91
N ILE A 79 35.69 -7.17 -19.95
CA ILE A 79 36.80 -7.72 -19.15
C ILE A 79 36.52 -7.85 -17.65
N ASP A 80 35.66 -8.68 -17.25
CA ASP A 80 35.43 -9.42 -16.00
C ASP A 80 34.03 -9.29 -15.43
N SER A 81 33.48 -10.48 -15.12
CA SER A 81 32.25 -10.75 -14.35
C SER A 81 31.08 -9.81 -14.63
N GLY A 82 30.19 -10.26 -15.52
CA GLY A 82 28.91 -9.59 -15.74
C GLY A 82 28.12 -9.44 -14.44
N ILE A 83 27.89 -8.19 -14.02
CA ILE A 83 27.03 -7.89 -12.86
C ILE A 83 25.62 -8.25 -13.29
N THR A 84 25.03 -9.20 -12.57
CA THR A 84 23.62 -9.56 -12.75
C THR A 84 22.76 -8.45 -12.14
N ARG A 85 21.89 -7.85 -12.93
CA ARG A 85 20.85 -6.93 -12.46
C ARG A 85 19.49 -7.43 -12.87
N TYR A 86 18.51 -7.05 -12.10
CA TYR A 86 17.11 -7.34 -12.37
C TYR A 86 16.38 -6.06 -12.74
N ARG A 87 15.67 -6.10 -13.86
CA ARG A 87 14.70 -5.07 -14.22
C ARG A 87 13.32 -5.58 -13.89
N CYS A 88 12.70 -5.01 -12.87
CA CYS A 88 11.40 -5.43 -12.38
C CYS A 88 10.35 -4.38 -12.70
N THR A 89 9.16 -4.82 -13.08
CA THR A 89 8.00 -3.97 -13.31
C THR A 89 6.90 -4.33 -12.34
N ILE A 90 6.26 -3.30 -11.80
CA ILE A 90 5.09 -3.41 -10.92
C ILE A 90 3.95 -2.68 -11.62
N ASP A 91 2.90 -3.40 -11.94
CA ASP A 91 1.69 -2.86 -12.53
C ASP A 91 0.69 -2.56 -11.42
N VAL A 92 0.33 -1.30 -11.27
CA VAL A 92 -0.58 -0.82 -10.22
C VAL A 92 -1.79 -0.17 -10.88
N ARG A 93 -2.95 -0.40 -10.30
CA ARG A 93 -4.21 0.16 -10.80
C ARG A 93 -5.00 0.83 -9.68
N ARG A 94 -5.59 1.98 -9.97
CA ARG A 94 -6.67 2.56 -9.21
C ARG A 94 -7.99 2.05 -9.80
N ARG A 95 -8.64 1.14 -9.11
CA ARG A 95 -9.90 0.51 -9.53
C ARG A 95 -11.11 1.40 -9.26
N GLY A 96 -11.03 2.15 -8.17
CA GLY A 96 -12.05 3.14 -7.84
C GLY A 96 -11.87 4.47 -8.57
N THR A 97 -12.81 5.37 -8.36
CA THR A 97 -12.83 6.72 -8.97
C THR A 97 -12.23 7.79 -8.05
N PHE A 98 -12.11 7.52 -6.76
CA PHE A 98 -11.50 8.42 -5.79
C PHE A 98 -10.00 8.59 -6.08
N VAL A 99 -9.57 9.84 -6.27
CA VAL A 99 -8.16 10.17 -6.57
C VAL A 99 -7.45 10.60 -5.30
N PHE A 100 -6.40 9.86 -4.92
CA PHE A 100 -5.61 10.17 -3.73
C PHE A 100 -4.14 9.79 -3.94
N PRO A 101 -3.18 10.60 -3.47
CA PRO A 101 -1.76 10.24 -3.54
C PRO A 101 -1.44 9.00 -2.72
N VAL A 102 -0.60 8.11 -3.26
CA VAL A 102 -0.23 6.85 -2.62
C VAL A 102 1.22 6.50 -2.87
N GLU A 103 1.81 5.69 -2.00
CA GLU A 103 3.15 5.14 -2.15
C GLU A 103 3.07 3.69 -2.67
N ILE A 104 3.96 3.35 -3.60
CA ILE A 104 4.13 2.00 -4.13
C ILE A 104 5.49 1.50 -3.68
N ALA A 105 5.54 0.38 -2.98
CA ALA A 105 6.79 -0.24 -2.53
C ALA A 105 7.07 -1.53 -3.30
N GLY A 106 8.30 -1.65 -3.79
CA GLY A 106 8.88 -2.90 -4.27
C GLY A 106 9.82 -3.46 -3.21
N ILE A 107 9.59 -4.70 -2.78
CA ILE A 107 10.37 -5.40 -1.75
C ILE A 107 11.22 -6.45 -2.44
N PHE A 108 12.54 -6.37 -2.28
CA PHE A 108 13.51 -7.23 -2.93
C PHE A 108 13.90 -8.44 -2.07
N ALA A 109 14.52 -9.45 -2.69
CA ALA A 109 14.87 -10.70 -2.03
C ALA A 109 15.96 -10.54 -0.97
N ASP A 110 16.83 -9.53 -1.09
CA ASP A 110 17.85 -9.14 -0.11
C ASP A 110 17.31 -8.38 1.11
N GLY A 111 16.04 -7.99 1.07
CA GLY A 111 15.35 -7.24 2.13
C GLY A 111 15.24 -5.74 1.85
N ASP A 112 15.86 -5.24 0.80
CA ASP A 112 15.75 -3.85 0.40
C ASP A 112 14.34 -3.52 -0.05
N THR A 113 13.94 -2.25 0.17
CA THR A 113 12.63 -1.75 -0.21
C THR A 113 12.77 -0.40 -0.92
N VAL A 114 12.24 -0.31 -2.12
CA VAL A 114 12.20 0.93 -2.89
C VAL A 114 10.77 1.45 -2.92
N ILE A 115 10.59 2.69 -2.48
CA ILE A 115 9.28 3.36 -2.43
C ILE A 115 9.20 4.40 -3.55
N VAL A 116 8.13 4.34 -4.34
CA VAL A 116 7.85 5.26 -5.44
C VAL A 116 6.52 5.96 -5.17
N PRO A 117 6.50 7.30 -5.11
CA PRO A 117 5.24 8.03 -4.94
C PRO A 117 4.42 8.01 -6.24
N TRP A 118 3.11 8.03 -6.08
CA TRP A 118 2.14 8.14 -7.17
C TRP A 118 1.02 9.10 -6.75
N ASP A 119 0.70 10.06 -7.62
CA ASP A 119 -0.36 11.04 -7.38
C ASP A 119 -1.78 10.45 -7.52
N GLY A 120 -1.90 9.24 -8.06
CA GLY A 120 -3.17 8.53 -8.25
C GLY A 120 -4.07 9.12 -9.35
N LYS A 121 -3.65 10.16 -10.07
CA LYS A 121 -4.49 10.80 -11.11
C LYS A 121 -4.79 9.87 -12.27
N ALA A 122 -3.79 9.20 -12.81
CA ALA A 122 -4.00 8.15 -13.79
C ALA A 122 -4.67 6.93 -13.15
N SER A 123 -5.48 6.17 -13.89
CA SER A 123 -6.11 4.94 -13.39
C SER A 123 -5.13 3.75 -13.35
N TYR A 124 -3.95 3.90 -13.95
CA TYR A 124 -2.94 2.86 -14.08
C TYR A 124 -1.54 3.46 -14.04
N LYS A 125 -0.61 2.76 -13.41
CA LYS A 125 0.81 3.13 -13.38
C LYS A 125 1.68 1.89 -13.46
N VAL A 126 2.71 1.94 -14.31
CA VAL A 126 3.80 0.97 -14.36
C VAL A 126 5.00 1.58 -13.66
N VAL A 127 5.50 0.91 -12.65
CA VAL A 127 6.74 1.26 -11.95
C VAL A 127 7.83 0.31 -12.41
N THR A 128 8.91 0.84 -12.99
CA THR A 128 10.08 0.05 -13.37
C THR A 128 11.21 0.31 -12.40
N LEU A 129 11.72 -0.73 -11.78
CA LEU A 129 12.83 -0.70 -10.84
C LEU A 129 13.98 -1.53 -11.37
N THR A 130 15.21 -1.06 -11.18
CA THR A 130 16.43 -1.83 -11.49
C THR A 130 17.18 -2.06 -10.18
N HIS A 131 17.47 -3.32 -9.85
CA HIS A 131 18.09 -3.72 -8.59
C HIS A 131 19.02 -4.92 -8.79
N ASP A 132 19.91 -5.15 -7.84
CA ASP A 132 20.85 -6.29 -7.88
C ASP A 132 20.18 -7.60 -7.45
N SER A 133 19.01 -7.52 -6.79
CA SER A 133 18.17 -8.66 -6.38
C SER A 133 16.83 -8.66 -7.10
N GLU A 134 16.23 -9.84 -7.24
CA GLU A 134 14.88 -10.02 -7.76
C GLU A 134 13.83 -9.44 -6.80
N ILE A 135 12.76 -8.83 -7.32
CA ILE A 135 11.64 -8.39 -6.48
C ILE A 135 10.89 -9.60 -5.92
N LYS A 136 10.61 -9.59 -4.63
CA LYS A 136 9.88 -10.64 -3.94
C LYS A 136 8.38 -10.33 -3.85
N ALA A 137 8.08 -9.06 -3.57
CA ALA A 137 6.71 -8.59 -3.41
C ALA A 137 6.59 -7.10 -3.78
N ALA A 138 5.39 -6.68 -4.08
CA ALA A 138 5.05 -5.27 -4.18
C ALA A 138 3.80 -4.98 -3.37
N THR A 139 3.70 -3.77 -2.85
CA THR A 139 2.53 -3.31 -2.12
C THR A 139 2.24 -1.85 -2.42
N VAL A 140 0.97 -1.53 -2.53
CA VAL A 140 0.45 -0.15 -2.53
C VAL A 140 0.12 0.20 -1.10
N ASP A 141 0.42 1.44 -0.71
CA ASP A 141 0.25 1.94 0.65
C ASP A 141 0.94 1.06 1.73
N PRO A 142 2.28 0.90 1.65
CA PRO A 142 3.03 0.02 2.55
C PRO A 142 2.90 0.42 4.03
N HIS A 143 2.58 1.68 4.30
CA HIS A 143 2.44 2.23 5.64
C HIS A 143 0.99 2.28 6.13
N GLN A 144 0.03 1.74 5.36
CA GLN A 144 -1.41 1.73 5.69
C GLN A 144 -1.95 3.11 6.07
N LYS A 145 -1.55 4.14 5.30
CA LYS A 145 -2.00 5.52 5.51
C LYS A 145 -3.45 5.74 5.05
N ILE A 146 -3.91 4.95 4.07
CA ILE A 146 -5.18 5.13 3.38
C ILE A 146 -6.25 4.20 3.96
N TRP A 147 -6.97 4.67 4.95
CA TRP A 147 -8.06 3.92 5.59
C TRP A 147 -9.38 3.95 4.81
N LEU A 148 -9.43 4.73 3.73
CA LEU A 148 -10.59 4.79 2.83
C LEU A 148 -10.55 3.71 1.75
N ASP A 149 -9.46 2.97 1.61
CA ASP A 149 -9.38 1.86 0.67
C ASP A 149 -10.36 0.75 1.09
N VAL A 150 -11.24 0.37 0.18
CA VAL A 150 -12.31 -0.60 0.46
C VAL A 150 -11.85 -2.05 0.36
N ASN A 151 -10.68 -2.29 -0.27
CA ASN A 151 -10.18 -3.64 -0.49
C ASN A 151 -8.67 -3.77 -0.30
N TRP A 152 -8.23 -3.81 0.93
CA TRP A 152 -6.81 -3.94 1.27
C TRP A 152 -6.17 -5.29 0.85
N THR A 153 -6.98 -6.29 0.49
CA THR A 153 -6.46 -7.62 0.13
C THR A 153 -5.79 -7.64 -1.24
N ASN A 154 -6.12 -6.69 -2.13
CA ASN A 154 -5.52 -6.55 -3.46
C ASN A 154 -4.35 -5.55 -3.50
N ASN A 155 -4.04 -4.87 -2.37
CA ASN A 155 -2.97 -3.88 -2.27
C ASN A 155 -1.57 -4.49 -2.29
N SER A 156 -1.43 -5.80 -2.18
CA SER A 156 -0.14 -6.47 -2.22
C SER A 156 -0.16 -7.71 -3.09
N LYS A 157 1.01 -8.02 -3.67
CA LYS A 157 1.25 -9.22 -4.45
C LYS A 157 2.66 -9.74 -4.24
N THR A 158 2.84 -11.07 -4.24
CA THR A 158 4.14 -11.73 -4.18
C THR A 158 4.39 -12.53 -5.45
N ILE A 159 5.63 -12.55 -5.95
CA ILE A 159 5.98 -13.33 -7.15
C ILE A 159 6.03 -14.83 -6.83
N ARG A 160 6.62 -15.18 -5.68
CA ARG A 160 6.72 -16.59 -5.24
C ARG A 160 6.06 -16.73 -3.88
N VAL A 161 5.05 -17.58 -3.83
CA VAL A 161 4.51 -18.02 -2.55
C VAL A 161 5.48 -19.07 -2.01
N GLU A 162 6.19 -18.79 -0.93
CA GLU A 162 6.98 -19.80 -0.23
C GLU A 162 6.05 -20.82 0.44
N LEU A 163 5.62 -21.82 -0.34
CA LEU A 163 4.75 -22.91 0.14
C LEU A 163 5.46 -23.86 1.13
N LEU A 164 6.79 -23.71 1.32
CA LEU A 164 7.58 -24.61 2.16
C LEU A 164 7.18 -24.59 3.64
N ALA A 165 6.89 -23.43 4.20
CA ALA A 165 6.41 -23.32 5.59
C ALA A 165 5.00 -23.91 5.72
N SER A 166 4.11 -23.56 4.82
CA SER A 166 2.74 -24.08 4.75
C SER A 166 2.71 -25.61 4.54
N ARG A 167 3.57 -26.17 3.66
CA ARG A 167 3.70 -27.61 3.48
C ARG A 167 4.18 -28.34 4.74
N ARG A 168 5.13 -27.76 5.51
CA ARG A 168 5.61 -28.36 6.76
C ARG A 168 4.49 -28.45 7.79
N HIS A 169 3.74 -27.39 7.99
CA HIS A 169 2.63 -27.37 8.93
C HIS A 169 1.49 -28.31 8.51
N TRP A 170 1.17 -28.36 7.22
CA TRP A 170 0.17 -29.30 6.68
C TRP A 170 0.58 -30.76 6.86
N LEU A 171 1.86 -31.11 6.60
CA LEU A 171 2.37 -32.46 6.82
C LEU A 171 2.41 -32.84 8.31
N GLN A 172 2.67 -31.90 9.22
CA GLN A 172 2.59 -32.13 10.65
C GLN A 172 1.14 -32.36 11.09
N ALA A 173 0.19 -31.57 10.60
CA ALA A 173 -1.22 -31.75 10.88
C ALA A 173 -1.73 -33.10 10.37
N LEU A 174 -1.35 -33.51 9.15
CA LEU A 174 -1.67 -34.84 8.60
C LEU A 174 -1.12 -35.99 9.45
N ARG A 175 0.12 -35.87 9.95
CA ARG A 175 0.71 -36.89 10.85
C ARG A 175 -0.05 -36.98 12.18
N LEU A 176 -0.45 -35.87 12.75
CA LEU A 176 -1.26 -35.86 13.97
C LEU A 176 -2.61 -36.52 13.77
N VAL A 177 -3.32 -36.20 12.68
CA VAL A 177 -4.59 -36.84 12.33
C VAL A 177 -4.41 -38.33 12.14
N GLN A 178 -3.35 -38.77 11.47
CA GLN A 178 -3.03 -40.18 11.23
C GLN A 178 -2.70 -40.93 12.54
N GLN A 179 -1.97 -40.30 13.46
CA GLN A 179 -1.71 -40.86 14.80
C GLN A 179 -2.99 -40.97 15.62
N MET A 180 -3.86 -39.99 15.62
CA MET A 180 -5.17 -40.06 16.29
C MET A 180 -6.02 -41.20 15.70
N TYR A 181 -6.04 -41.36 14.39
CA TYR A 181 -6.79 -42.45 13.74
C TYR A 181 -6.29 -43.83 14.16
N ILE A 182 -4.96 -44.04 14.17
CA ILE A 182 -4.33 -45.31 14.59
C ILE A 182 -4.64 -45.60 16.08
N SER A 183 -4.57 -44.59 16.93
CA SER A 183 -4.82 -44.79 18.38
C SER A 183 -6.28 -45.10 18.71
N VAL A 184 -7.24 -44.72 17.87
CA VAL A 184 -8.68 -44.97 18.08
C VAL A 184 -9.10 -46.33 17.50
N PHE A 185 -8.45 -46.83 16.45
CA PHE A 185 -8.85 -48.02 15.73
C PHE A 185 -7.86 -49.21 15.86
N SER A 186 -6.83 -49.10 16.74
CA SER A 186 -5.94 -50.20 17.09
C SER A 186 -6.45 -50.92 18.38
N PHE A 187 -7.57 -51.62 18.26
CA PHE A 187 -8.06 -52.59 19.20
C PHE A 187 -8.36 -53.89 18.45
#